data_fd3836ac3406510fabdc64b0f7b2c8d9
#
_entry.id   fd3836ac3406510fabdc64b0f7b2c8d9
#
_cell.length_a   1.000
_cell.length_b   1.000
_cell.length_c   1.000
_cell.angle_alpha   90.00
_cell.angle_beta   90.00
_cell.angle_gamma   90.00
#
_symmetry.space_group_name_H-M   'P 1'
#
loop_
_entity.id
_entity.type
_entity.pdbx_description
1 polymer ?
#
loop_
_entity_poly.entity_id
_entity_poly.type
_entity_poly.pdbx_seq_one_letter_code
_entity_poly.pdbx_strand_id
1 'polypeptide(L)'
;MTDAGADDAGWDPDRYDGDHAFVYEYGEDVVGLLAPAAGERILDLGCGTGHLTAEIAASGAEVVGMDRSAEMLETARDEHPELTLVRGDAQDFARGDPLPDGEPFDAVFTNATIHWLDDPEAAFDSVASVLRPGGRFVGEFGGQGNVEAIVGAVTAEVESRGHEVENPWYFPSVGEFATSLEGHGFEVRVARLFDRPTRLDEGEDGLRSWLAMFGDSLLAPVEGEEREDVLAAVEERLRPEQFEDGAWVVDYRRLRFAAVRE
;
A
#
# COMPACT_ATOMS: atom_id res chain seq x y z
N MET A 1 33.25 1.62 -0.34
CA MET A 1 32.41 1.09 0.74
C MET A 1 31.04 1.10 0.12
N THR A 2 30.60 -0.02 -0.32
CA THR A 2 29.35 -0.23 -1.05
C THR A 2 28.21 -0.20 -0.05
N ASP A 3 27.35 0.78 -0.25
CA ASP A 3 26.05 0.90 0.38
C ASP A 3 25.25 -0.37 0.05
N ALA A 4 24.90 -1.13 1.07
CA ALA A 4 24.03 -2.29 0.92
C ALA A 4 22.62 -1.72 0.83
N GLY A 5 22.09 -1.71 -0.41
CA GLY A 5 20.72 -1.27 -0.67
C GLY A 5 19.73 -2.00 0.22
N ALA A 6 18.76 -1.25 0.71
CA ALA A 6 17.53 -1.78 1.26
C ALA A 6 16.93 -2.76 0.25
N ASP A 7 16.62 -3.96 0.70
CA ASP A 7 16.06 -5.03 -0.11
C ASP A 7 14.83 -4.50 -0.87
N ASP A 8 14.94 -4.55 -2.19
CA ASP A 8 13.82 -4.46 -3.12
C ASP A 8 12.95 -5.70 -2.79
N ALA A 9 11.93 -5.56 -1.98
CA ALA A 9 10.96 -6.62 -1.76
C ALA A 9 10.40 -6.93 -3.16
N GLY A 10 10.85 -8.05 -3.75
CA GLY A 10 10.58 -8.38 -5.15
C GLY A 10 9.07 -8.53 -5.37
N TRP A 11 8.43 -7.46 -5.76
CA TRP A 11 7.04 -7.43 -6.18
C TRP A 11 6.93 -8.11 -7.53
N ASP A 12 6.12 -9.16 -7.60
CA ASP A 12 5.79 -9.86 -8.84
C ASP A 12 4.53 -9.22 -9.45
N PRO A 13 4.67 -8.41 -10.53
CA PRO A 13 3.54 -7.69 -11.13
C PRO A 13 2.46 -8.61 -11.68
N ASP A 14 2.84 -9.73 -12.33
CA ASP A 14 1.87 -10.67 -12.92
C ASP A 14 0.99 -11.30 -11.84
N ARG A 15 1.59 -11.60 -10.69
CA ARG A 15 0.88 -12.14 -9.54
C ARG A 15 0.05 -11.09 -8.82
N TYR A 16 0.55 -9.85 -8.75
CA TYR A 16 -0.17 -8.73 -8.17
C TYR A 16 -1.44 -8.40 -8.97
N ASP A 17 -1.35 -8.30 -10.28
CA ASP A 17 -2.48 -7.97 -11.16
C ASP A 17 -3.43 -9.15 -11.39
N GLY A 18 -2.94 -10.40 -11.32
CA GLY A 18 -3.75 -11.61 -11.46
C GLY A 18 -4.51 -11.96 -10.18
N ASP A 19 -3.77 -12.35 -9.15
CA ASP A 19 -4.35 -12.99 -7.95
C ASP A 19 -4.81 -11.97 -6.89
N HIS A 20 -4.37 -10.70 -7.01
CA HIS A 20 -4.65 -9.64 -6.04
C HIS A 20 -5.24 -8.37 -6.68
N ALA A 21 -5.92 -8.51 -7.81
CA ALA A 21 -6.62 -7.43 -8.52
C ALA A 21 -7.54 -6.59 -7.63
N PHE A 22 -8.09 -7.18 -6.55
CA PHE A 22 -8.91 -6.47 -5.58
C PHE A 22 -8.23 -5.24 -4.96
N VAL A 23 -6.89 -5.15 -4.98
CA VAL A 23 -6.17 -4.00 -4.42
C VAL A 23 -6.44 -2.74 -5.23
N TYR A 24 -6.44 -2.82 -6.56
CA TYR A 24 -6.77 -1.67 -7.41
C TYR A 24 -8.27 -1.51 -7.64
N GLU A 25 -9.06 -2.60 -7.74
CA GLU A 25 -10.53 -2.53 -7.90
C GLU A 25 -11.19 -1.73 -6.77
N TYR A 26 -10.73 -1.90 -5.54
CA TYR A 26 -11.18 -1.09 -4.40
C TYR A 26 -10.66 0.35 -4.42
N GLY A 27 -9.62 0.64 -5.19
CA GLY A 27 -9.07 1.98 -5.38
C GLY A 27 -10.01 2.93 -6.11
N GLU A 28 -10.92 2.44 -6.96
CA GLU A 28 -11.90 3.26 -7.71
C GLU A 28 -12.74 4.16 -6.79
N ASP A 29 -13.20 3.64 -5.65
CA ASP A 29 -13.90 4.42 -4.62
C ASP A 29 -13.03 5.55 -4.04
N VAL A 30 -11.70 5.37 -3.99
CA VAL A 30 -10.74 6.35 -3.47
C VAL A 30 -10.45 7.41 -4.54
N VAL A 31 -10.41 7.03 -5.82
CA VAL A 31 -10.35 7.98 -6.95
C VAL A 31 -11.60 8.87 -6.95
N GLY A 32 -12.77 8.31 -6.61
CA GLY A 32 -13.99 9.10 -6.39
C GLY A 32 -13.86 10.14 -5.26
N LEU A 33 -13.14 9.83 -4.18
CA LEU A 33 -12.84 10.77 -3.09
C LEU A 33 -11.80 11.82 -3.51
N LEU A 34 -10.80 11.43 -4.32
CA LEU A 34 -9.83 12.36 -4.92
C LEU A 34 -10.54 13.39 -5.80
N ALA A 35 -11.60 12.98 -6.52
CA ALA A 35 -12.37 13.81 -7.45
C ALA A 35 -11.45 14.56 -8.45
N PRO A 36 -10.65 13.85 -9.28
CA PRO A 36 -9.69 14.48 -10.17
C PRO A 36 -10.42 15.29 -11.26
N ALA A 37 -9.83 16.42 -11.66
CA ALA A 37 -10.41 17.31 -12.65
C ALA A 37 -9.42 17.60 -13.79
N ALA A 38 -9.97 17.89 -14.97
CA ALA A 38 -9.16 18.23 -16.16
C ALA A 38 -8.28 19.45 -15.88
N GLY A 39 -6.98 19.31 -16.23
CA GLY A 39 -5.97 20.34 -16.04
C GLY A 39 -5.36 20.43 -14.65
N GLU A 40 -5.78 19.60 -13.70
CA GLU A 40 -5.07 19.44 -12.43
C GLU A 40 -3.77 18.65 -12.65
N ARG A 41 -2.77 18.95 -11.85
CA ARG A 41 -1.52 18.19 -11.77
C ARG A 41 -1.53 17.30 -10.53
N ILE A 42 -1.49 15.98 -10.73
CA ILE A 42 -1.70 14.98 -9.67
C ILE A 42 -0.51 14.04 -9.59
N LEU A 43 0.00 13.79 -8.40
CA LEU A 43 0.97 12.73 -8.11
C LEU A 43 0.24 11.51 -7.60
N ASP A 44 0.48 10.36 -8.23
CA ASP A 44 0.08 9.04 -7.72
C ASP A 44 1.29 8.38 -7.04
N LEU A 45 1.26 8.35 -5.71
CA LEU A 45 2.36 7.91 -4.85
C LEU A 45 2.22 6.41 -4.53
N GLY A 46 3.15 5.58 -5.00
CA GLY A 46 3.08 4.13 -4.97
C GLY A 46 2.13 3.61 -6.07
N CYS A 47 2.37 4.03 -7.30
CA CYS A 47 1.46 3.79 -8.43
C CYS A 47 1.41 2.33 -8.91
N GLY A 48 2.36 1.48 -8.49
CA GLY A 48 2.42 0.07 -8.88
C GLY A 48 2.42 -0.11 -10.39
N THR A 49 1.52 -0.96 -10.90
CA THR A 49 1.32 -1.26 -12.33
C THR A 49 0.53 -0.20 -13.09
N GLY A 50 0.13 0.91 -12.43
CA GLY A 50 -0.37 2.11 -13.09
C GLY A 50 -1.88 2.13 -13.38
N HIS A 51 -2.67 1.13 -13.00
CA HIS A 51 -4.11 1.07 -13.25
C HIS A 51 -4.86 2.29 -12.73
N LEU A 52 -4.66 2.66 -11.44
CA LEU A 52 -5.31 3.85 -10.86
C LEU A 52 -4.74 5.15 -11.43
N THR A 53 -3.45 5.18 -11.77
CA THR A 53 -2.82 6.32 -12.47
C THR A 53 -3.51 6.60 -13.80
N ALA A 54 -3.78 5.55 -14.58
CA ALA A 54 -4.49 5.65 -15.86
C ALA A 54 -5.95 6.10 -15.66
N GLU A 55 -6.64 5.59 -14.65
CA GLU A 55 -7.99 6.02 -14.31
C GLU A 55 -8.03 7.52 -13.95
N ILE A 56 -7.09 7.98 -13.11
CA ILE A 56 -6.99 9.41 -12.75
C ILE A 56 -6.70 10.24 -14.01
N ALA A 57 -5.79 9.80 -14.88
CA ALA A 57 -5.45 10.49 -16.13
C ALA A 57 -6.64 10.58 -17.10
N ALA A 58 -7.55 9.62 -17.09
CA ALA A 58 -8.78 9.63 -17.90
C ALA A 58 -9.71 10.81 -17.57
N SER A 59 -9.57 11.45 -16.41
CA SER A 59 -10.27 12.70 -16.06
C SER A 59 -9.80 13.92 -16.84
N GLY A 60 -8.65 13.82 -17.53
CA GLY A 60 -7.95 14.93 -18.19
C GLY A 60 -6.95 15.66 -17.27
N ALA A 61 -6.62 15.09 -16.11
CA ALA A 61 -5.53 15.56 -15.24
C ALA A 61 -4.16 15.19 -15.84
N GLU A 62 -3.13 16.00 -15.54
CA GLU A 62 -1.73 15.67 -15.76
C GLU A 62 -1.23 14.83 -14.59
N VAL A 63 -1.07 13.51 -14.79
CA VAL A 63 -0.69 12.60 -13.72
C VAL A 63 0.76 12.17 -13.84
N VAL A 64 1.46 12.17 -12.72
CA VAL A 64 2.78 11.56 -12.56
C VAL A 64 2.64 10.41 -11.60
N GLY A 65 2.91 9.18 -12.06
CA GLY A 65 3.00 8.01 -11.21
C GLY A 65 4.42 7.84 -10.66
N MET A 66 4.55 7.57 -9.37
CA MET A 66 5.85 7.28 -8.74
C MET A 66 5.76 5.97 -7.95
N ASP A 67 6.74 5.09 -8.16
CA ASP A 67 6.93 3.87 -7.39
C ASP A 67 8.40 3.57 -7.15
N ARG A 68 8.73 2.82 -6.10
CA ARG A 68 10.11 2.39 -5.83
C ARG A 68 10.50 1.15 -6.65
N SER A 69 9.53 0.29 -7.00
CA SER A 69 9.76 -0.95 -7.74
C SER A 69 10.01 -0.69 -9.22
N ALA A 70 11.18 -1.10 -9.71
CA ALA A 70 11.48 -1.03 -11.14
C ALA A 70 10.62 -1.98 -11.96
N GLU A 71 10.28 -3.15 -11.41
CA GLU A 71 9.48 -4.19 -12.07
C GLU A 71 8.03 -3.73 -12.26
N MET A 72 7.40 -3.17 -11.21
CA MET A 72 6.07 -2.57 -11.31
C MET A 72 6.02 -1.47 -12.36
N LEU A 73 7.02 -0.58 -12.38
CA LEU A 73 7.09 0.50 -13.36
C LEU A 73 7.37 0.01 -14.79
N GLU A 74 8.02 -1.13 -14.97
CA GLU A 74 8.20 -1.74 -16.29
C GLU A 74 6.85 -2.24 -16.82
N THR A 75 6.09 -2.98 -16.01
CA THR A 75 4.73 -3.40 -16.35
C THR A 75 3.83 -2.20 -16.63
N ALA A 76 3.85 -1.19 -15.76
CA ALA A 76 3.06 0.03 -15.96
C ALA A 76 3.38 0.75 -17.27
N ARG A 77 4.64 0.77 -17.73
CA ARG A 77 5.03 1.37 -19.03
C ARG A 77 4.58 0.54 -20.22
N ASP A 78 4.54 -0.77 -20.07
CA ASP A 78 4.10 -1.67 -21.14
C ASP A 78 2.58 -1.60 -21.31
N GLU A 79 1.82 -1.54 -20.22
CA GLU A 79 0.35 -1.49 -20.25
C GLU A 79 -0.20 -0.09 -20.51
N HIS A 80 0.47 0.95 -20.00
CA HIS A 80 0.05 2.35 -20.06
C HIS A 80 1.17 3.26 -20.59
N PRO A 81 1.59 3.12 -21.87
CA PRO A 81 2.74 3.83 -22.42
C PRO A 81 2.57 5.36 -22.50
N GLU A 82 1.35 5.88 -22.32
CA GLU A 82 1.05 7.31 -22.27
C GLU A 82 1.33 7.95 -20.91
N LEU A 83 1.50 7.17 -19.84
CA LEU A 83 1.70 7.70 -18.50
C LEU A 83 3.13 8.24 -18.30
N THR A 84 3.23 9.29 -17.49
CA THR A 84 4.51 9.78 -16.97
C THR A 84 4.83 9.04 -15.68
N LEU A 85 5.84 8.15 -15.73
CA LEU A 85 6.20 7.28 -14.64
C LEU A 85 7.65 7.51 -14.21
N VAL A 86 7.89 7.70 -12.90
CA VAL A 86 9.20 7.93 -12.32
C VAL A 86 9.49 6.92 -11.21
N ARG A 87 10.76 6.53 -11.08
CA ARG A 87 11.19 5.72 -9.95
C ARG A 87 11.61 6.65 -8.81
N GLY A 88 11.06 6.41 -7.60
CA GLY A 88 11.39 7.19 -6.41
C GLY A 88 10.94 6.53 -5.13
N ASP A 89 11.52 6.96 -4.02
CA ASP A 89 11.12 6.55 -2.67
C ASP A 89 10.06 7.52 -2.14
N ALA A 90 8.94 6.98 -1.65
CA ALA A 90 7.87 7.77 -1.04
C ALA A 90 8.33 8.58 0.19
N GLN A 91 9.42 8.17 0.83
CA GLN A 91 9.97 8.81 2.02
C GLN A 91 10.99 9.92 1.69
N ASP A 92 11.47 9.98 0.43
CA ASP A 92 12.49 10.98 0.03
C ASP A 92 12.30 11.39 -1.44
N PHE A 93 11.45 12.38 -1.68
CA PHE A 93 11.23 12.93 -3.01
C PHE A 93 10.92 14.42 -2.98
N ALA A 94 11.25 15.10 -4.09
CA ALA A 94 10.97 16.52 -4.29
C ALA A 94 10.73 16.83 -5.77
N ARG A 95 10.25 18.04 -6.08
CA ARG A 95 10.16 18.52 -7.45
C ARG A 95 11.56 18.70 -8.03
N GLY A 96 11.78 18.13 -9.23
CA GLY A 96 13.07 18.07 -9.88
C GLY A 96 13.97 16.92 -9.44
N ASP A 97 13.57 16.13 -8.39
CA ASP A 97 14.28 14.93 -7.94
C ASP A 97 13.37 13.99 -7.11
N PRO A 98 12.96 12.82 -7.59
CA PRO A 98 12.98 12.36 -8.99
C PRO A 98 11.83 12.92 -9.83
N LEU A 99 10.91 13.67 -9.20
CA LEU A 99 9.73 14.19 -9.90
C LEU A 99 10.12 15.22 -10.98
N PRO A 100 9.39 15.29 -12.10
CA PRO A 100 9.63 16.30 -13.11
C PRO A 100 9.55 17.73 -12.55
N ASP A 101 10.41 18.62 -13.04
CA ASP A 101 10.29 20.05 -12.78
C ASP A 101 8.91 20.57 -13.22
N GLY A 102 8.37 21.52 -12.50
CA GLY A 102 7.07 22.12 -12.84
C GLY A 102 6.44 22.85 -11.67
N GLU A 103 5.17 23.24 -11.87
CA GLU A 103 4.34 23.80 -10.81
C GLU A 103 4.09 22.78 -9.70
N PRO A 104 3.77 23.22 -8.47
CA PRO A 104 3.34 22.31 -7.41
C PRO A 104 2.11 21.49 -7.84
N PHE A 105 1.96 20.30 -7.26
CA PHE A 105 0.80 19.45 -7.49
C PHE A 105 -0.48 20.03 -6.84
N ASP A 106 -1.60 19.86 -7.53
CA ASP A 106 -2.94 20.15 -7.00
C ASP A 106 -3.41 19.10 -6.02
N ALA A 107 -2.99 17.85 -6.27
CA ALA A 107 -3.30 16.73 -5.39
C ALA A 107 -2.16 15.69 -5.37
N VAL A 108 -2.09 14.96 -4.26
CA VAL A 108 -1.38 13.69 -4.14
C VAL A 108 -2.40 12.60 -3.83
N PHE A 109 -2.34 11.52 -4.57
CA PHE A 109 -3.13 10.32 -4.37
C PHE A 109 -2.23 9.18 -3.92
N THR A 110 -2.74 8.26 -3.10
CA THR A 110 -2.04 7.03 -2.73
C THR A 110 -3.02 5.94 -2.37
N ASN A 111 -2.77 4.72 -2.83
CA ASN A 111 -3.57 3.56 -2.46
C ASN A 111 -2.65 2.39 -2.09
N ALA A 112 -2.91 1.76 -0.95
CA ALA A 112 -2.21 0.57 -0.45
C ALA A 112 -0.67 0.71 -0.30
N THR A 113 -0.15 1.93 -0.11
CA THR A 113 1.29 2.23 -0.06
C THR A 113 1.80 2.58 1.34
N ILE A 114 1.14 3.48 2.06
CA ILE A 114 1.65 4.08 3.32
C ILE A 114 2.02 3.03 4.37
N HIS A 115 1.29 1.93 4.45
CA HIS A 115 1.56 0.89 5.46
C HIS A 115 2.83 0.07 5.20
N TRP A 116 3.48 0.24 4.05
CA TRP A 116 4.77 -0.38 3.71
C TRP A 116 5.98 0.51 4.03
N LEU A 117 5.74 1.74 4.50
CA LEU A 117 6.81 2.69 4.76
C LEU A 117 7.40 2.48 6.15
N ASP A 118 8.73 2.49 6.23
CA ASP A 118 9.47 2.42 7.49
C ASP A 118 9.36 3.74 8.25
N ASP A 119 9.32 4.87 7.53
CA ASP A 119 9.16 6.23 8.06
C ASP A 119 8.02 6.98 7.34
N PRO A 120 6.76 6.77 7.73
CA PRO A 120 5.62 7.46 7.13
C PRO A 120 5.66 8.99 7.32
N GLU A 121 6.31 9.48 8.38
CA GLU A 121 6.41 10.92 8.64
C GLU A 121 7.30 11.61 7.62
N ALA A 122 8.41 10.98 7.20
CA ALA A 122 9.24 11.47 6.10
C ALA A 122 8.44 11.55 4.78
N ALA A 123 7.55 10.59 4.53
CA ALA A 123 6.66 10.65 3.37
C ALA A 123 5.66 11.82 3.46
N PHE A 124 5.12 12.14 4.64
CA PHE A 124 4.21 13.28 4.81
C PHE A 124 4.92 14.61 4.58
N ASP A 125 6.19 14.77 5.02
CA ASP A 125 7.03 15.93 4.72
C ASP A 125 7.28 16.06 3.21
N SER A 126 7.62 14.95 2.54
CA SER A 126 7.83 14.92 1.09
C SER A 126 6.56 15.33 0.34
N VAL A 127 5.40 14.78 0.70
CA VAL A 127 4.08 15.15 0.13
C VAL A 127 3.78 16.63 0.36
N ALA A 128 3.99 17.13 1.59
CA ALA A 128 3.78 18.55 1.90
C ALA A 128 4.69 19.45 1.05
N SER A 129 5.92 19.04 0.75
CA SER A 129 6.88 19.83 -0.02
C SER A 129 6.46 20.07 -1.47
N VAL A 130 5.74 19.12 -2.07
CA VAL A 130 5.37 19.14 -3.49
C VAL A 130 3.96 19.64 -3.77
N LEU A 131 3.05 19.58 -2.79
CA LEU A 131 1.69 20.11 -2.91
C LEU A 131 1.69 21.64 -2.88
N ARG A 132 0.78 22.29 -3.60
CA ARG A 132 0.49 23.70 -3.40
C ARG A 132 -0.30 23.95 -2.09
N PRO A 133 -0.27 25.15 -1.49
CA PRO A 133 -1.20 25.50 -0.44
C PRO A 133 -2.66 25.32 -0.90
N GLY A 134 -3.48 24.67 -0.08
CA GLY A 134 -4.84 24.28 -0.43
C GLY A 134 -4.93 23.04 -1.36
N GLY A 135 -3.82 22.44 -1.73
CA GLY A 135 -3.78 21.14 -2.42
C GLY A 135 -4.22 20.01 -1.51
N ARG A 136 -4.73 18.90 -2.08
CA ARG A 136 -5.29 17.79 -1.32
C ARG A 136 -4.40 16.56 -1.33
N PHE A 137 -4.34 15.88 -0.21
CA PHE A 137 -3.74 14.54 -0.07
C PHE A 137 -4.84 13.55 0.25
N VAL A 138 -5.04 12.58 -0.63
CA VAL A 138 -6.14 11.61 -0.55
C VAL A 138 -5.60 10.20 -0.70
N GLY A 139 -6.08 9.28 0.14
CA GLY A 139 -5.64 7.89 0.01
C GLY A 139 -6.37 6.91 0.89
N GLU A 140 -5.97 5.65 0.72
CA GLU A 140 -6.43 4.52 1.51
C GLU A 140 -5.30 3.52 1.71
N PHE A 141 -5.20 2.97 2.94
CA PHE A 141 -4.21 1.96 3.29
C PHE A 141 -4.68 1.11 4.48
N GLY A 142 -3.91 0.12 4.89
CA GLY A 142 -4.21 -0.68 6.07
C GLY A 142 -4.18 0.16 7.35
N GLY A 143 -5.25 0.19 8.12
CA GLY A 143 -5.30 0.87 9.41
C GLY A 143 -5.26 -0.10 10.58
N GLN A 144 -5.45 0.40 11.80
CA GLN A 144 -5.43 -0.39 13.03
C GLN A 144 -6.33 -1.62 12.95
N GLY A 145 -5.76 -2.80 13.22
CA GLY A 145 -6.45 -4.08 13.14
C GLY A 145 -6.56 -4.66 11.72
N ASN A 146 -5.85 -4.09 10.74
CA ASN A 146 -5.79 -4.67 9.39
C ASN A 146 -5.06 -6.02 9.43
N VAL A 147 -5.67 -7.05 8.85
CA VAL A 147 -5.18 -8.44 8.81
C VAL A 147 -4.74 -9.00 10.17
N GLU A 148 -5.39 -8.55 11.23
CA GLU A 148 -5.00 -8.83 12.62
C GLU A 148 -5.05 -10.33 12.94
N ALA A 149 -6.02 -11.06 12.38
CA ALA A 149 -6.11 -12.50 12.59
C ALA A 149 -4.90 -13.24 11.97
N ILE A 150 -4.47 -12.87 10.77
CA ILE A 150 -3.30 -13.46 10.12
C ILE A 150 -2.03 -13.12 10.89
N VAL A 151 -1.80 -11.83 11.18
CA VAL A 151 -0.63 -11.38 11.95
C VAL A 151 -0.56 -12.11 13.29
N GLY A 152 -1.67 -12.16 14.02
CA GLY A 152 -1.73 -12.83 15.32
C GLY A 152 -1.47 -14.34 15.23
N ALA A 153 -1.98 -15.00 14.19
CA ALA A 153 -1.76 -16.43 13.98
C ALA A 153 -0.29 -16.74 13.66
N VAL A 154 0.30 -15.99 12.70
CA VAL A 154 1.72 -16.17 12.32
C VAL A 154 2.63 -15.88 13.51
N THR A 155 2.44 -14.73 14.18
CA THR A 155 3.24 -14.36 15.35
C THR A 155 3.20 -15.44 16.41
N ALA A 156 2.00 -15.92 16.79
CA ALA A 156 1.87 -16.94 17.81
C ALA A 156 2.56 -18.26 17.45
N GLU A 157 2.51 -18.67 16.17
CA GLU A 157 3.15 -19.92 15.73
C GLU A 157 4.67 -19.80 15.66
N VAL A 158 5.20 -18.67 15.19
CA VAL A 158 6.64 -18.39 15.13
C VAL A 158 7.23 -18.23 16.53
N GLU A 159 6.58 -17.47 17.42
CA GLU A 159 7.01 -17.29 18.81
C GLU A 159 6.96 -18.58 19.63
N SER A 160 5.99 -19.47 19.37
CA SER A 160 5.90 -20.79 20.03
C SER A 160 7.12 -21.67 19.75
N ARG A 161 7.85 -21.40 18.67
CA ARG A 161 9.09 -22.10 18.27
C ARG A 161 10.35 -21.40 18.76
N GLY A 162 10.20 -20.26 19.50
CA GLY A 162 11.30 -19.54 20.14
C GLY A 162 11.94 -18.46 19.27
N HIS A 163 11.29 -18.05 18.18
CA HIS A 163 11.71 -16.93 17.36
C HIS A 163 10.97 -15.65 17.76
N GLU A 164 11.54 -14.49 17.42
CA GLU A 164 10.90 -13.18 17.58
C GLU A 164 10.33 -12.73 16.24
N VAL A 165 9.16 -12.09 16.23
CA VAL A 165 8.50 -11.55 15.06
C VAL A 165 8.22 -10.07 15.28
N GLU A 166 8.65 -9.25 14.34
CA GLU A 166 8.24 -7.83 14.27
C GLU A 166 7.17 -7.67 13.18
N ASN A 167 6.10 -6.94 13.51
CA ASN A 167 5.12 -6.55 12.52
C ASN A 167 5.73 -5.45 11.62
N PRO A 168 5.90 -5.68 10.32
CA PRO A 168 6.60 -4.74 9.44
C PRO A 168 5.69 -3.57 9.00
N TRP A 169 4.39 -3.62 9.28
CA TRP A 169 3.44 -2.68 8.72
C TRP A 169 3.08 -1.55 9.67
N TYR A 170 2.96 -0.36 9.12
CA TYR A 170 2.38 0.79 9.78
C TYR A 170 0.85 0.74 9.68
N PHE A 171 0.17 0.31 10.76
CA PHE A 171 -1.29 0.24 10.88
C PHE A 171 -1.80 1.16 12.01
N PRO A 172 -1.85 2.48 11.78
CA PRO A 172 -2.26 3.42 12.82
C PRO A 172 -3.77 3.40 13.06
N SER A 173 -4.16 3.85 14.23
CA SER A 173 -5.54 4.29 14.49
C SER A 173 -5.85 5.59 13.73
N VAL A 174 -7.13 5.92 13.58
CA VAL A 174 -7.56 7.21 12.99
C VAL A 174 -6.96 8.39 13.74
N GLY A 175 -6.88 8.32 15.08
CA GLY A 175 -6.37 9.40 15.92
C GLY A 175 -4.87 9.62 15.76
N GLU A 176 -4.07 8.53 15.74
CA GLU A 176 -2.63 8.58 15.53
C GLU A 176 -2.31 9.14 14.15
N PHE A 177 -2.94 8.60 13.10
CA PHE A 177 -2.73 9.05 11.72
C PHE A 177 -3.08 10.52 11.53
N ALA A 178 -4.26 10.95 12.00
CA ALA A 178 -4.69 12.35 11.86
C ALA A 178 -3.76 13.30 12.62
N THR A 179 -3.34 12.94 13.82
CA THR A 179 -2.41 13.77 14.63
C THR A 179 -1.05 13.91 13.95
N SER A 180 -0.50 12.79 13.41
CA SER A 180 0.75 12.82 12.67
C SER A 180 0.62 13.70 11.43
N LEU A 181 -0.41 13.48 10.60
CA LEU A 181 -0.59 14.24 9.36
C LEU A 181 -0.81 15.75 9.61
N GLU A 182 -1.56 16.12 10.66
CA GLU A 182 -1.73 17.52 11.09
C GLU A 182 -0.40 18.13 11.56
N GLY A 183 0.48 17.34 12.17
CA GLY A 183 1.84 17.76 12.53
C GLY A 183 2.71 18.17 11.35
N HIS A 184 2.41 17.68 10.14
CA HIS A 184 3.09 17.99 8.88
C HIS A 184 2.40 19.07 8.03
N GLY A 185 1.50 19.85 8.63
CA GLY A 185 0.87 21.00 7.97
C GLY A 185 -0.32 20.65 7.07
N PHE A 186 -1.05 19.62 7.45
CA PHE A 186 -2.31 19.27 6.80
C PHE A 186 -3.51 19.50 7.72
N GLU A 187 -4.64 19.89 7.16
CA GLU A 187 -5.93 19.82 7.81
C GLU A 187 -6.66 18.55 7.38
N VAL A 188 -6.87 17.60 8.31
CA VAL A 188 -7.58 16.35 8.01
C VAL A 188 -9.09 16.62 7.93
N ARG A 189 -9.66 16.45 6.75
CA ARG A 189 -11.09 16.66 6.46
C ARG A 189 -11.91 15.39 6.58
N VAL A 190 -11.31 14.26 6.24
CA VAL A 190 -11.91 12.93 6.31
C VAL A 190 -10.86 11.97 6.85
N ALA A 191 -11.22 11.17 7.85
CA ALA A 191 -10.48 9.98 8.25
C ALA A 191 -11.48 8.93 8.73
N ARG A 192 -11.48 7.76 8.08
CA ARG A 192 -12.43 6.69 8.36
C ARG A 192 -11.73 5.35 8.35
N LEU A 193 -11.90 4.60 9.44
CA LEU A 193 -11.51 3.21 9.57
C LEU A 193 -12.75 2.33 9.36
N PHE A 194 -12.64 1.29 8.53
CA PHE A 194 -13.76 0.38 8.22
C PHE A 194 -13.26 -1.00 7.83
N ASP A 195 -14.08 -2.01 8.11
CA ASP A 195 -13.79 -3.39 7.76
C ASP A 195 -14.09 -3.62 6.27
N ARG A 196 -13.20 -4.39 5.62
CA ARG A 196 -13.31 -4.80 4.22
C ARG A 196 -12.89 -6.26 4.08
N PRO A 197 -13.67 -7.21 4.62
CA PRO A 197 -13.36 -8.62 4.43
C PRO A 197 -13.23 -8.92 2.93
N THR A 198 -12.12 -9.53 2.53
CA THR A 198 -11.81 -9.77 1.13
C THR A 198 -11.60 -11.25 0.89
N ARG A 199 -12.39 -11.80 -0.05
CA ARG A 199 -12.26 -13.18 -0.49
C ARG A 199 -11.05 -13.31 -1.39
N LEU A 200 -10.22 -14.33 -1.15
CA LEU A 200 -9.07 -14.65 -2.01
C LEU A 200 -9.49 -15.62 -3.12
N ASP A 201 -8.92 -15.45 -4.31
CA ASP A 201 -9.36 -16.16 -5.51
C ASP A 201 -8.86 -17.61 -5.61
N GLU A 202 -7.71 -17.93 -5.02
CA GLU A 202 -7.06 -19.25 -5.15
C GLU A 202 -7.64 -20.35 -4.25
N GLY A 203 -8.85 -20.20 -3.75
CA GLY A 203 -9.56 -21.25 -2.97
C GLY A 203 -8.76 -21.70 -1.74
N GLU A 204 -8.43 -22.99 -1.70
CA GLU A 204 -7.65 -23.60 -0.58
C GLU A 204 -6.24 -23.02 -0.44
N ASP A 205 -5.59 -22.64 -1.54
CA ASP A 205 -4.21 -22.16 -1.56
C ASP A 205 -4.10 -20.64 -1.29
N GLY A 206 -5.23 -19.92 -1.29
CA GLY A 206 -5.26 -18.46 -1.22
C GLY A 206 -4.51 -17.85 -0.03
N LEU A 207 -4.59 -18.45 1.17
CA LEU A 207 -3.85 -17.94 2.33
C LEU A 207 -2.34 -18.10 2.17
N ARG A 208 -1.87 -19.21 1.59
CA ARG A 208 -0.45 -19.44 1.33
C ARG A 208 0.09 -18.48 0.28
N SER A 209 -0.67 -18.24 -0.78
CA SER A 209 -0.35 -17.27 -1.82
C SER A 209 -0.27 -15.86 -1.25
N TRP A 210 -1.23 -15.49 -0.41
CA TRP A 210 -1.24 -14.21 0.29
C TRP A 210 0.00 -14.04 1.20
N LEU A 211 0.32 -15.06 2.01
CA LEU A 211 1.49 -15.04 2.89
C LEU A 211 2.81 -15.00 2.11
N ALA A 212 2.89 -15.68 0.97
CA ALA A 212 4.07 -15.63 0.11
C ALA A 212 4.28 -14.26 -0.54
N MET A 213 3.21 -13.49 -0.78
CA MET A 213 3.30 -12.17 -1.40
C MET A 213 3.50 -11.05 -0.35
N PHE A 214 2.77 -11.09 0.74
CA PHE A 214 2.70 -9.98 1.69
C PHE A 214 3.32 -10.30 3.06
N GLY A 215 3.35 -11.58 3.45
CA GLY A 215 3.73 -12.00 4.80
C GLY A 215 5.15 -12.53 4.94
N ASP A 216 6.01 -12.39 3.93
CA ASP A 216 7.34 -12.98 3.92
C ASP A 216 8.22 -12.48 5.09
N SER A 217 8.12 -11.20 5.43
CA SER A 217 8.82 -10.60 6.57
C SER A 217 8.38 -11.17 7.93
N LEU A 218 7.10 -11.53 8.10
CA LEU A 218 6.61 -12.21 9.31
C LEU A 218 7.16 -13.64 9.43
N LEU A 219 7.42 -14.29 8.30
CA LEU A 219 7.92 -15.65 8.20
C LEU A 219 9.45 -15.72 8.05
N ALA A 220 10.14 -14.58 7.96
CA ALA A 220 11.59 -14.51 7.81
C ALA A 220 12.39 -15.25 8.90
N PRO A 221 11.93 -15.35 10.18
CA PRO A 221 12.66 -16.08 11.19
C PRO A 221 12.66 -17.62 11.02
N VAL A 222 11.78 -18.18 10.17
CA VAL A 222 11.62 -19.62 9.98
C VAL A 222 11.88 -20.03 8.53
N GLU A 223 12.59 -21.16 8.33
CA GLU A 223 13.00 -21.64 7.01
C GLU A 223 12.69 -23.14 6.82
N GLY A 224 12.67 -23.58 5.57
CA GLY A 224 12.57 -24.99 5.19
C GLY A 224 11.35 -25.70 5.79
N GLU A 225 11.55 -26.85 6.46
CA GLU A 225 10.48 -27.68 7.04
C GLU A 225 9.74 -26.95 8.18
N GLU A 226 10.46 -26.14 8.97
CA GLU A 226 9.85 -25.37 10.06
C GLU A 226 8.86 -24.32 9.54
N ARG A 227 9.20 -23.65 8.41
CA ARG A 227 8.30 -22.71 7.74
C ARG A 227 7.02 -23.38 7.25
N GLU A 228 7.14 -24.58 6.67
CA GLU A 228 5.97 -25.35 6.24
C GLU A 228 5.08 -25.77 7.43
N ASP A 229 5.68 -26.15 8.55
CA ASP A 229 4.96 -26.49 9.77
C ASP A 229 4.23 -25.26 10.35
N VAL A 230 4.84 -24.08 10.29
CA VAL A 230 4.19 -22.81 10.68
C VAL A 230 3.01 -22.51 9.77
N LEU A 231 3.19 -22.57 8.45
CA LEU A 231 2.12 -22.32 7.49
C LEU A 231 0.93 -23.26 7.71
N ALA A 232 1.17 -24.55 7.91
CA ALA A 232 0.12 -25.54 8.16
C ALA A 232 -0.63 -25.24 9.48
N ALA A 233 0.08 -24.85 10.54
CA ALA A 233 -0.52 -24.51 11.83
C ALA A 233 -1.34 -23.22 11.76
N VAL A 234 -0.89 -22.21 10.99
CA VAL A 234 -1.62 -20.97 10.74
C VAL A 234 -2.92 -21.26 9.97
N GLU A 235 -2.87 -22.10 8.93
CA GLU A 235 -4.07 -22.53 8.19
C GLU A 235 -5.08 -23.25 9.09
N GLU A 236 -4.63 -24.19 9.90
CA GLU A 236 -5.50 -24.91 10.84
C GLU A 236 -6.17 -23.96 11.83
N ARG A 237 -5.42 -22.98 12.33
CA ARG A 237 -5.90 -22.00 13.31
C ARG A 237 -6.93 -21.04 12.76
N LEU A 238 -6.71 -20.53 11.52
CA LEU A 238 -7.57 -19.53 10.89
C LEU A 238 -8.79 -20.14 10.19
N ARG A 239 -8.71 -21.39 9.77
CA ARG A 239 -9.76 -22.07 8.98
C ARG A 239 -11.17 -21.98 9.57
N PRO A 240 -11.40 -22.13 10.88
CA PRO A 240 -12.76 -22.07 11.44
C PRO A 240 -13.46 -20.74 11.27
N GLU A 241 -12.70 -19.63 11.18
CA GLU A 241 -13.24 -18.26 11.16
C GLU A 241 -13.04 -17.55 9.81
N GLN A 242 -12.01 -17.93 9.04
CA GLN A 242 -11.64 -17.25 7.80
C GLN A 242 -11.73 -18.10 6.54
N PHE A 243 -12.18 -19.36 6.62
CA PHE A 243 -12.38 -20.19 5.44
C PHE A 243 -13.85 -20.53 5.29
N GLU A 244 -14.50 -19.95 4.28
CA GLU A 244 -15.92 -20.16 3.99
C GLU A 244 -16.16 -20.36 2.50
N ASP A 245 -17.13 -21.21 2.16
CA ASP A 245 -17.54 -21.51 0.78
C ASP A 245 -16.36 -21.86 -0.16
N GLY A 246 -15.34 -22.56 0.38
CA GLY A 246 -14.19 -23.06 -0.36
C GLY A 246 -13.10 -22.02 -0.66
N ALA A 247 -13.09 -20.88 0.01
CA ALA A 247 -12.03 -19.89 -0.10
C ALA A 247 -11.76 -19.16 1.22
N TRP A 248 -10.57 -18.58 1.32
CA TRP A 248 -10.17 -17.73 2.43
C TRP A 248 -10.78 -16.34 2.32
N VAL A 249 -11.19 -15.79 3.46
CA VAL A 249 -11.66 -14.40 3.59
C VAL A 249 -10.76 -13.68 4.57
N VAL A 250 -9.95 -12.76 4.06
CA VAL A 250 -8.96 -11.99 4.85
C VAL A 250 -9.63 -10.79 5.50
N ASP A 251 -9.32 -10.57 6.77
CA ASP A 251 -9.87 -9.52 7.63
C ASP A 251 -9.21 -8.15 7.37
N TYR A 252 -9.27 -7.66 6.12
CA TYR A 252 -8.77 -6.32 5.81
C TYR A 252 -9.56 -5.25 6.56
N ARG A 253 -8.81 -4.26 7.06
CA ARG A 253 -9.33 -3.08 7.70
C ARG A 253 -8.66 -1.83 7.17
N ARG A 254 -9.40 -0.98 6.50
CA ARG A 254 -8.85 0.15 5.72
C ARG A 254 -9.07 1.47 6.43
N LEU A 255 -8.02 2.30 6.40
CA LEU A 255 -8.06 3.70 6.78
C LEU A 255 -8.05 4.54 5.50
N ARG A 256 -9.18 5.21 5.23
CA ARG A 256 -9.37 6.14 4.11
C ARG A 256 -9.35 7.56 4.62
N PHE A 257 -8.69 8.44 3.89
CA PHE A 257 -8.53 9.83 4.32
C PHE A 257 -8.55 10.83 3.16
N ALA A 258 -8.87 12.07 3.50
CA ALA A 258 -8.65 13.25 2.69
C ALA A 258 -8.21 14.40 3.59
N ALA A 259 -7.08 15.01 3.25
CA ALA A 259 -6.50 16.14 3.96
C ALA A 259 -6.15 17.26 2.99
N VAL A 260 -6.05 18.48 3.48
CA VAL A 260 -5.73 19.68 2.70
C VAL A 260 -4.48 20.32 3.29
N ARG A 261 -3.50 20.64 2.43
CA ARG A 261 -2.30 21.37 2.85
C ARG A 261 -2.65 22.79 3.27
N GLU A 262 -2.25 23.20 4.48
CA GLU A 262 -2.40 24.58 4.99
C GLU A 262 -1.48 25.60 4.31
#